data_a31bffc62c7942b1b4b2d15a20491d4b
#
_entry.id   a31bffc62c7942b1b4b2d15a20491d4b
#
_cell.length_a   1.000
_cell.length_b   1.000
_cell.length_c   1.000
_cell.angle_alpha   90.00
_cell.angle_beta   90.00
_cell.angle_gamma   90.00
#
_symmetry.space_group_name_H-M   'P 1'
#
loop_
_entity.id
_entity.type
_entity.pdbx_description
1 polymer ?
#
loop_
_entity_poly.entity_id
_entity_poly.type
_entity_poly.pdbx_seq_one_letter_code
_entity_poly.pdbx_strand_id
1 'polypeptide(L)'
;MSDNEHTTVRIVDIARMAGVSVATVDRVIHNRGKVSEENLARINEVLHEVNYRPNLIARSLASGRQYTLAVVMPRFAQGEYWADFDAGIVRAEAEARRYNVTIRKFFFDQYDRSSFEKLLATLRGETFDGAVLATLFAEMVSPFTRELDERGVPYVFVDSNLPGCNQLAYFGTSSFDAGAVAARLLYDRLDPGSDIVVGRIIHRGDAGSNQCRSREEGFRSYLQQQGFRGKLHYAALRLDDEAYNREVLDDLLLKHRAIAGAVTFNSTCYILAGYLAARRRTDVRLVGYDVIRRNGQMLDEGVVTALVAQRPEAQGYRGVMALCEWLVEGRRPDTAENNMPIDILLKENIRYYKNNLI
;
A
#
# COMPACT_ATOMS: atom_id res chain seq x y z
N MET A 1 32.12 23.00 -10.33
CA MET A 1 32.28 23.25 -8.90
C MET A 1 31.67 24.60 -8.62
N SER A 2 30.46 24.64 -8.16
CA SER A 2 29.88 25.80 -7.47
C SER A 2 28.75 25.23 -6.63
N ASP A 3 29.00 25.14 -5.33
CA ASP A 3 28.02 24.79 -4.31
C ASP A 3 26.91 25.84 -4.33
N ASN A 4 25.76 25.48 -4.86
CA ASN A 4 24.54 26.25 -4.69
C ASN A 4 23.98 25.90 -3.29
N GLU A 5 24.49 26.59 -2.26
CA GLU A 5 23.82 26.69 -0.97
C GLU A 5 22.44 27.32 -1.23
N HIS A 6 21.40 26.53 -1.23
CA HIS A 6 20.02 27.00 -1.17
C HIS A 6 19.82 27.69 0.18
N THR A 7 20.18 28.96 0.24
CA THR A 7 19.93 29.83 1.42
C THR A 7 18.41 29.94 1.55
N THR A 8 17.83 29.24 2.53
CA THR A 8 16.40 29.32 2.82
C THR A 8 16.01 30.74 3.15
N VAL A 9 15.27 31.43 2.27
CA VAL A 9 14.79 32.81 2.47
C VAL A 9 13.88 32.81 3.71
N ARG A 10 14.21 33.72 4.66
CA ARG A 10 13.44 33.84 5.92
C ARG A 10 12.44 35.01 5.82
N ILE A 11 11.42 34.99 6.68
CA ILE A 11 10.39 36.03 6.76
C ILE A 11 11.01 37.42 6.89
N VAL A 12 12.14 37.54 7.61
CA VAL A 12 12.92 38.80 7.76
C VAL A 12 13.47 39.29 6.42
N ASP A 13 13.90 38.36 5.56
CA ASP A 13 14.45 38.72 4.25
C ASP A 13 13.32 39.19 3.32
N ILE A 14 12.14 38.53 3.35
CA ILE A 14 10.94 38.96 2.62
C ILE A 14 10.47 40.34 3.09
N ALA A 15 10.46 40.58 4.39
CA ALA A 15 10.09 41.88 4.96
C ALA A 15 10.99 43.00 4.44
N ARG A 16 12.30 42.73 4.38
CA ARG A 16 13.30 43.68 3.84
C ARG A 16 13.09 43.93 2.34
N MET A 17 12.86 42.87 1.55
CA MET A 17 12.64 42.94 0.10
C MET A 17 11.34 43.69 -0.24
N ALA A 18 10.27 43.42 0.50
CA ALA A 18 8.96 44.07 0.30
C ALA A 18 8.86 45.45 0.93
N GLY A 19 9.88 45.90 1.71
CA GLY A 19 9.88 47.20 2.39
C GLY A 19 8.81 47.37 3.46
N VAL A 20 8.47 46.26 4.17
CA VAL A 20 7.43 46.24 5.20
C VAL A 20 7.96 45.64 6.51
N SER A 21 7.17 45.73 7.59
CA SER A 21 7.55 45.07 8.83
C SER A 21 7.39 43.55 8.76
N VAL A 22 8.22 42.83 9.54
CA VAL A 22 8.10 41.34 9.68
C VAL A 22 6.69 40.95 10.11
N ALA A 23 6.06 41.71 11.01
CA ALA A 23 4.70 41.50 11.46
C ALA A 23 3.67 41.65 10.33
N THR A 24 3.92 42.48 9.32
CA THR A 24 3.05 42.66 8.15
C THR A 24 3.17 41.43 7.22
N VAL A 25 4.39 40.94 6.97
CA VAL A 25 4.63 39.72 6.20
C VAL A 25 3.98 38.50 6.89
N ASP A 26 4.16 38.39 8.21
CA ASP A 26 3.55 37.32 9.00
C ASP A 26 2.02 37.29 8.87
N ARG A 27 1.38 38.48 8.89
CA ARG A 27 -0.08 38.59 8.68
C ARG A 27 -0.50 38.14 7.29
N VAL A 28 0.24 38.46 6.23
CA VAL A 28 -0.06 38.05 4.86
C VAL A 28 0.11 36.54 4.70
N ILE A 29 1.26 35.98 5.12
CA ILE A 29 1.56 34.54 5.03
C ILE A 29 0.52 33.69 5.78
N HIS A 30 0.02 34.22 6.90
CA HIS A 30 -0.92 33.49 7.75
C HIS A 30 -2.40 33.91 7.60
N ASN A 31 -2.67 34.78 6.62
CA ASN A 31 -4.00 35.30 6.33
C ASN A 31 -4.71 35.90 7.61
N ARG A 32 -3.93 36.63 8.44
CA ARG A 32 -4.38 37.19 9.72
C ARG A 32 -4.49 38.70 9.66
N GLY A 33 -5.67 39.24 9.96
CA GLY A 33 -5.91 40.65 10.05
C GLY A 33 -5.94 41.39 8.71
N LYS A 34 -6.17 42.74 8.75
CA LYS A 34 -6.22 43.55 7.54
C LYS A 34 -4.80 44.10 7.21
N VAL A 35 -4.37 43.91 5.97
CA VAL A 35 -3.17 44.51 5.37
C VAL A 35 -3.63 45.38 4.21
N SER A 36 -3.00 46.53 3.98
CA SER A 36 -3.32 47.41 2.85
C SER A 36 -3.09 46.67 1.53
N GLU A 37 -3.92 46.92 0.50
CA GLU A 37 -3.80 46.28 -0.81
C GLU A 37 -2.41 46.49 -1.43
N GLU A 38 -1.81 47.65 -1.25
CA GLU A 38 -0.46 47.97 -1.74
C GLU A 38 0.60 47.06 -1.08
N ASN A 39 0.56 46.91 0.25
CA ASN A 39 1.49 46.01 0.95
C ASN A 39 1.26 44.55 0.63
N LEU A 40 -0.01 44.14 0.46
CA LEU A 40 -0.36 42.79 0.05
C LEU A 40 0.21 42.46 -1.33
N ALA A 41 0.07 43.39 -2.32
CA ALA A 41 0.63 43.23 -3.65
C ALA A 41 2.15 43.06 -3.63
N ARG A 42 2.85 43.97 -2.93
CA ARG A 42 4.32 43.92 -2.83
C ARG A 42 4.83 42.66 -2.14
N ILE A 43 4.17 42.21 -1.08
CA ILE A 43 4.54 40.97 -0.39
C ILE A 43 4.33 39.78 -1.29
N ASN A 44 3.19 39.67 -1.99
CA ASN A 44 2.89 38.58 -2.89
C ASN A 44 3.88 38.53 -4.07
N GLU A 45 4.29 39.66 -4.62
CA GLU A 45 5.31 39.73 -5.67
C GLU A 45 6.64 39.16 -5.18
N VAL A 46 7.13 39.58 -4.01
CA VAL A 46 8.35 39.05 -3.41
C VAL A 46 8.23 37.54 -3.11
N LEU A 47 7.11 37.11 -2.52
CA LEU A 47 6.87 35.67 -2.23
C LEU A 47 6.94 34.82 -3.51
N HIS A 48 6.40 35.34 -4.62
CA HIS A 48 6.45 34.68 -5.91
C HIS A 48 7.88 34.67 -6.50
N GLU A 49 8.57 35.81 -6.45
CA GLU A 49 9.94 35.99 -6.98
C GLU A 49 10.93 35.04 -6.29
N VAL A 50 10.87 34.92 -4.96
CA VAL A 50 11.78 34.07 -4.18
C VAL A 50 11.27 32.64 -4.04
N ASN A 51 10.14 32.29 -4.68
CA ASN A 51 9.47 30.99 -4.53
C ASN A 51 9.35 30.59 -3.06
N TYR A 52 8.94 31.53 -2.21
CA TYR A 52 8.89 31.33 -0.77
C TYR A 52 7.86 30.31 -0.39
N ARG A 53 8.30 29.27 0.28
CA ARG A 53 7.42 28.30 0.94
C ARG A 53 7.53 28.49 2.45
N PRO A 54 6.42 28.78 3.15
CA PRO A 54 6.43 28.86 4.61
C PRO A 54 7.07 27.60 5.21
N ASN A 55 8.04 27.78 6.10
CA ASN A 55 8.60 26.63 6.82
C ASN A 55 7.61 26.19 7.90
N LEU A 56 6.60 25.43 7.48
CA LEU A 56 5.52 24.94 8.33
C LEU A 56 6.04 23.95 9.40
N ILE A 57 7.16 23.29 9.10
CA ILE A 57 7.87 22.44 10.06
C ILE A 57 8.41 23.28 11.22
N ALA A 58 9.09 24.39 10.92
CA ALA A 58 9.57 25.31 11.96
C ALA A 58 8.42 25.90 12.79
N ARG A 59 7.27 26.16 12.15
CA ARG A 59 6.05 26.62 12.83
C ARG A 59 5.44 25.54 13.70
N SER A 60 5.36 24.28 13.25
CA SER A 60 4.88 23.16 14.05
C SER A 60 5.74 22.95 15.30
N LEU A 61 7.06 23.01 15.13
CA LEU A 61 8.00 22.93 16.24
C LEU A 61 7.84 24.11 17.22
N ALA A 62 7.65 25.33 16.70
CA ALA A 62 7.44 26.53 17.51
C ALA A 62 6.09 26.52 18.24
N SER A 63 5.04 25.91 17.68
CA SER A 63 3.75 25.77 18.33
C SER A 63 3.73 24.74 19.47
N GLY A 64 4.74 23.87 19.55
CA GLY A 64 4.82 22.78 20.51
C GLY A 64 3.75 21.69 20.32
N ARG A 65 2.91 21.78 19.27
CA ARG A 65 1.86 20.79 19.02
C ARG A 65 2.49 19.49 18.57
N GLN A 66 2.20 18.42 19.29
CA GLN A 66 2.59 17.07 18.96
C GLN A 66 1.40 16.31 18.37
N TYR A 67 1.65 15.55 17.31
CA TYR A 67 0.64 14.71 16.67
C TYR A 67 0.97 13.24 16.87
N THR A 68 -0.05 12.41 16.93
CA THR A 68 0.07 10.95 17.01
C THR A 68 -0.65 10.31 15.84
N LEU A 69 0.05 9.47 15.09
CA LEU A 69 -0.54 8.62 14.04
C LEU A 69 -0.72 7.19 14.52
N ALA A 70 -1.89 6.63 14.27
CA ALA A 70 -2.15 5.20 14.43
C ALA A 70 -1.86 4.47 13.11
N VAL A 71 -0.99 3.48 13.12
CA VAL A 71 -0.77 2.57 11.98
C VAL A 71 -1.37 1.22 12.30
N VAL A 72 -2.45 0.86 11.60
CA VAL A 72 -3.23 -0.37 11.80
C VAL A 72 -2.88 -1.36 10.70
N MET A 73 -2.17 -2.43 11.04
CA MET A 73 -1.61 -3.38 10.08
C MET A 73 -1.56 -4.80 10.64
N PRO A 74 -1.51 -5.83 9.79
CA PRO A 74 -1.29 -7.20 10.24
C PRO A 74 0.00 -7.41 10.99
N ARG A 75 0.00 -8.39 11.91
CA ARG A 75 1.23 -8.96 12.46
C ARG A 75 2.00 -9.67 11.36
N PHE A 76 3.31 -9.66 11.46
CA PHE A 76 4.19 -10.25 10.46
C PHE A 76 5.41 -10.89 11.09
N ALA A 77 5.99 -11.85 10.37
CA ALA A 77 7.33 -12.35 10.59
C ALA A 77 8.31 -11.71 9.59
N GLN A 78 9.59 -11.77 9.91
CA GLN A 78 10.63 -11.24 9.02
C GLN A 78 10.63 -11.97 7.68
N GLY A 79 10.64 -11.21 6.57
CA GLY A 79 10.60 -11.74 5.20
C GLY A 79 9.19 -11.97 4.65
N GLU A 80 8.16 -11.52 5.34
CA GLU A 80 6.78 -11.46 4.86
C GLU A 80 6.44 -10.06 4.29
N TYR A 81 5.36 -9.96 3.55
CA TYR A 81 4.89 -8.73 2.91
C TYR A 81 4.80 -7.53 3.89
N TRP A 82 4.23 -7.76 5.06
CA TRP A 82 4.03 -6.69 6.05
C TRP A 82 5.33 -6.29 6.77
N ALA A 83 6.40 -7.08 6.68
CA ALA A 83 7.71 -6.67 7.14
C ALA A 83 8.31 -5.58 6.24
N ASP A 84 8.14 -5.69 4.92
CA ASP A 84 8.58 -4.66 3.98
C ASP A 84 7.72 -3.40 4.10
N PHE A 85 6.41 -3.56 4.34
CA PHE A 85 5.53 -2.43 4.64
C PHE A 85 5.98 -1.69 5.91
N ASP A 86 6.30 -2.43 6.98
CA ASP A 86 6.80 -1.86 8.23
C ASP A 86 8.16 -1.15 8.05
N ALA A 87 9.03 -1.65 7.17
CA ALA A 87 10.27 -0.96 6.83
C ALA A 87 9.99 0.45 6.26
N GLY A 88 8.95 0.59 5.45
CA GLY A 88 8.47 1.90 4.98
C GLY A 88 7.97 2.80 6.10
N ILE A 89 7.23 2.24 7.07
CA ILE A 89 6.80 2.98 8.26
C ILE A 89 8.00 3.44 9.08
N VAL A 90 8.98 2.57 9.33
CA VAL A 90 10.21 2.92 10.09
C VAL A 90 10.98 4.05 9.39
N ARG A 91 11.09 3.99 8.07
CA ARG A 91 11.71 5.07 7.29
C ARG A 91 10.93 6.38 7.41
N ALA A 92 9.60 6.32 7.30
CA ALA A 92 8.75 7.50 7.46
C ALA A 92 8.81 8.08 8.88
N GLU A 93 8.95 7.24 9.92
CA GLU A 93 9.06 7.66 11.31
C GLU A 93 10.28 8.58 11.54
N ALA A 94 11.41 8.30 10.88
CA ALA A 94 12.59 9.15 10.97
C ALA A 94 12.34 10.56 10.40
N GLU A 95 11.52 10.69 9.37
CA GLU A 95 11.13 11.99 8.78
C GLU A 95 9.96 12.63 9.54
N ALA A 96 9.00 11.86 10.02
CA ALA A 96 7.83 12.32 10.76
C ALA A 96 8.22 13.09 12.05
N ARG A 97 9.37 12.76 12.65
CA ARG A 97 9.94 13.50 13.79
C ARG A 97 10.16 15.00 13.47
N ARG A 98 10.48 15.33 12.23
CA ARG A 98 10.65 16.75 11.80
C ARG A 98 9.32 17.51 11.81
N TYR A 99 8.21 16.78 11.67
CA TYR A 99 6.84 17.29 11.77
C TYR A 99 6.28 17.28 13.19
N ASN A 100 7.08 16.86 14.18
CA ASN A 100 6.64 16.60 15.57
C ASN A 100 5.50 15.55 15.62
N VAL A 101 5.61 14.52 14.80
CA VAL A 101 4.67 13.42 14.68
C VAL A 101 5.26 12.15 15.28
N THR A 102 4.49 11.47 16.13
CA THR A 102 4.81 10.17 16.72
C THR A 102 3.94 9.09 16.08
N ILE A 103 4.49 7.90 15.84
CA ILE A 103 3.77 6.77 15.26
C ILE A 103 3.51 5.71 16.32
N ARG A 104 2.25 5.26 16.43
CA ARG A 104 1.85 4.12 17.24
C ARG A 104 1.34 3.01 16.34
N LYS A 105 1.96 1.83 16.41
CA LYS A 105 1.58 0.67 15.59
C LYS A 105 0.60 -0.22 16.34
N PHE A 106 -0.45 -0.64 15.66
CA PHE A 106 -1.51 -1.49 16.15
C PHE A 106 -1.63 -2.72 15.24
N PHE A 107 -1.50 -3.90 15.83
CA PHE A 107 -1.37 -5.14 15.07
C PHE A 107 -2.57 -6.05 15.27
N PHE A 108 -3.00 -6.70 14.18
CA PHE A 108 -4.02 -7.74 14.19
C PHE A 108 -3.53 -8.99 13.44
N ASP A 109 -4.21 -10.12 13.62
CA ASP A 109 -3.98 -11.32 12.84
C ASP A 109 -4.80 -11.22 11.53
N GLN A 110 -4.10 -11.26 10.39
CA GLN A 110 -4.73 -11.15 9.07
C GLN A 110 -5.67 -12.32 8.73
N TYR A 111 -5.60 -13.40 9.47
CA TYR A 111 -6.42 -14.58 9.29
C TYR A 111 -7.48 -14.76 10.38
N ASP A 112 -7.57 -13.84 11.35
CA ASP A 112 -8.55 -13.88 12.44
C ASP A 112 -9.34 -12.57 12.55
N ARG A 113 -10.59 -12.62 12.07
CA ARG A 113 -11.53 -11.49 12.17
C ARG A 113 -11.75 -11.02 13.61
N SER A 114 -11.78 -11.96 14.57
CA SER A 114 -11.96 -11.60 15.99
C SER A 114 -10.78 -10.82 16.56
N SER A 115 -9.57 -11.06 16.06
CA SER A 115 -8.39 -10.25 16.37
C SER A 115 -8.57 -8.80 15.93
N PHE A 116 -9.13 -8.58 14.73
CA PHE A 116 -9.37 -7.24 14.21
C PHE A 116 -10.52 -6.53 14.94
N GLU A 117 -11.60 -7.24 15.27
CA GLU A 117 -12.71 -6.71 16.09
C GLU A 117 -12.23 -6.21 17.45
N LYS A 118 -11.39 -6.99 18.14
CA LYS A 118 -10.77 -6.60 19.42
C LYS A 118 -9.89 -5.36 19.26
N LEU A 119 -9.14 -5.30 18.17
CA LEU A 119 -8.31 -4.13 17.87
C LEU A 119 -9.15 -2.88 17.62
N LEU A 120 -10.24 -2.96 16.85
CA LEU A 120 -11.15 -1.82 16.65
C LEU A 120 -11.77 -1.35 17.96
N ALA A 121 -12.13 -2.27 18.87
CA ALA A 121 -12.62 -1.91 20.20
C ALA A 121 -11.55 -1.13 21.01
N THR A 122 -10.28 -1.53 20.91
CA THR A 122 -9.15 -0.80 21.52
C THR A 122 -9.01 0.60 20.91
N LEU A 123 -9.02 0.71 19.57
CA LEU A 123 -8.83 1.97 18.86
C LEU A 123 -9.92 3.03 19.15
N ARG A 124 -11.15 2.59 19.49
CA ARG A 124 -12.21 3.49 19.92
C ARG A 124 -11.91 4.22 21.23
N GLY A 125 -11.15 3.58 22.12
CA GLY A 125 -10.68 4.17 23.38
C GLY A 125 -9.38 4.98 23.26
N GLU A 126 -8.71 4.95 22.10
CA GLU A 126 -7.45 5.63 21.89
C GLU A 126 -7.65 7.02 21.25
N THR A 127 -6.71 7.91 21.56
CA THR A 127 -6.62 9.23 20.91
C THR A 127 -5.44 9.24 19.94
N PHE A 128 -5.72 9.67 18.72
CA PHE A 128 -4.73 9.90 17.67
C PHE A 128 -5.26 10.93 16.67
N ASP A 129 -4.35 11.61 15.98
CA ASP A 129 -4.67 12.72 15.08
C ASP A 129 -4.83 12.27 13.63
N GLY A 130 -4.41 11.07 13.30
CA GLY A 130 -4.57 10.49 11.96
C GLY A 130 -4.33 8.98 11.97
N ALA A 131 -4.82 8.26 10.95
CA ALA A 131 -4.70 6.81 10.87
C ALA A 131 -4.26 6.31 9.49
N VAL A 132 -3.30 5.37 9.46
CA VAL A 132 -2.98 4.52 8.29
C VAL A 132 -3.68 3.18 8.50
N LEU A 133 -4.55 2.78 7.58
CA LEU A 133 -5.41 1.62 7.72
C LEU A 133 -5.16 0.58 6.62
N ALA A 134 -4.71 -0.61 7.00
CA ALA A 134 -4.73 -1.77 6.12
C ALA A 134 -6.16 -2.33 6.01
N THR A 135 -6.66 -2.47 4.79
CA THR A 135 -8.11 -2.66 4.51
C THR A 135 -8.51 -4.11 4.22
N LEU A 136 -7.87 -5.09 4.91
CA LEU A 136 -8.12 -6.51 4.65
C LEU A 136 -9.58 -6.91 4.91
N PHE A 137 -10.17 -6.41 6.00
CA PHE A 137 -11.54 -6.68 6.40
C PHE A 137 -12.45 -5.49 6.09
N ALA A 138 -12.76 -5.29 4.81
CA ALA A 138 -13.49 -4.12 4.29
C ALA A 138 -14.79 -3.81 5.04
N GLU A 139 -15.56 -4.85 5.35
CA GLU A 139 -16.85 -4.76 6.05
C GLU A 139 -16.74 -4.27 7.50
N MET A 140 -15.56 -4.37 8.10
CA MET A 140 -15.29 -3.83 9.45
C MET A 140 -14.59 -2.47 9.39
N VAL A 141 -13.75 -2.26 8.38
CA VAL A 141 -13.04 -0.97 8.19
C VAL A 141 -14.04 0.13 7.80
N SER A 142 -14.97 -0.11 6.89
CA SER A 142 -15.92 0.92 6.42
C SER A 142 -16.78 1.52 7.54
N PRO A 143 -17.36 0.76 8.49
CA PRO A 143 -18.03 1.36 9.65
C PRO A 143 -17.08 2.15 10.55
N PHE A 144 -15.86 1.64 10.77
CA PHE A 144 -14.87 2.33 11.61
C PHE A 144 -14.43 3.67 11.01
N THR A 145 -14.32 3.77 9.68
CA THR A 145 -13.99 5.05 9.04
C THR A 145 -15.07 6.13 9.26
N ARG A 146 -16.35 5.76 9.36
CA ARG A 146 -17.41 6.73 9.70
C ARG A 146 -17.21 7.29 11.11
N GLU A 147 -16.82 6.44 12.07
CA GLU A 147 -16.48 6.89 13.43
C GLU A 147 -15.25 7.85 13.41
N LEU A 148 -14.26 7.63 12.53
CA LEU A 148 -13.15 8.56 12.35
C LEU A 148 -13.59 9.87 11.71
N ASP A 149 -14.48 9.83 10.71
CA ASP A 149 -15.07 11.02 10.08
C ASP A 149 -15.82 11.87 11.11
N GLU A 150 -16.65 11.26 11.97
CA GLU A 150 -17.36 11.94 13.05
C GLU A 150 -16.41 12.58 14.07
N ARG A 151 -15.26 11.97 14.32
CA ARG A 151 -14.19 12.49 15.19
C ARG A 151 -13.32 13.54 14.51
N GLY A 152 -13.47 13.76 13.19
CA GLY A 152 -12.61 14.64 12.40
C GLY A 152 -11.17 14.12 12.26
N VAL A 153 -10.95 12.80 12.36
CA VAL A 153 -9.64 12.16 12.27
C VAL A 153 -9.38 11.75 10.82
N PRO A 154 -8.43 12.36 10.11
CA PRO A 154 -8.06 11.98 8.75
C PRO A 154 -7.44 10.59 8.74
N TYR A 155 -7.70 9.84 7.66
CA TYR A 155 -7.11 8.52 7.48
C TYR A 155 -6.71 8.28 6.02
N VAL A 156 -5.75 7.40 5.83
CA VAL A 156 -5.33 6.88 4.53
C VAL A 156 -5.49 5.38 4.48
N PHE A 157 -5.82 4.86 3.31
CA PHE A 157 -5.84 3.44 3.05
C PHE A 157 -4.54 2.96 2.42
N VAL A 158 -4.17 1.75 2.76
CA VAL A 158 -3.04 1.01 2.17
C VAL A 158 -3.48 -0.41 1.81
N ASP A 159 -2.70 -1.08 0.96
CA ASP A 159 -2.94 -2.44 0.48
C ASP A 159 -4.13 -2.55 -0.50
N SER A 160 -5.35 -2.23 -0.10
CA SER A 160 -6.49 -2.13 -1.02
C SER A 160 -7.38 -0.93 -0.74
N ASN A 161 -8.00 -0.38 -1.80
CA ASN A 161 -8.92 0.74 -1.67
C ASN A 161 -10.32 0.28 -1.30
N LEU A 162 -11.06 1.13 -0.58
CA LEU A 162 -12.48 0.91 -0.25
C LEU A 162 -13.30 2.07 -0.82
N PRO A 163 -14.16 1.79 -1.80
CA PRO A 163 -15.04 2.82 -2.36
C PRO A 163 -16.07 3.30 -1.32
N GLY A 164 -16.44 4.57 -1.41
CA GLY A 164 -17.49 5.16 -0.58
C GLY A 164 -17.06 5.56 0.84
N CYS A 165 -15.75 5.55 1.13
CA CYS A 165 -15.16 6.13 2.34
C CYS A 165 -14.58 7.52 2.04
N ASN A 166 -14.33 8.32 3.09
CA ASN A 166 -13.82 9.70 2.98
C ASN A 166 -12.31 9.78 3.29
N GLN A 167 -11.54 8.80 2.82
CA GLN A 167 -10.10 8.76 3.04
C GLN A 167 -9.39 9.97 2.42
N LEU A 168 -8.36 10.45 3.11
CA LEU A 168 -7.47 11.50 2.59
C LEU A 168 -6.77 11.04 1.31
N ALA A 169 -6.30 9.79 1.30
CA ALA A 169 -5.69 9.13 0.17
C ALA A 169 -5.70 7.60 0.31
N TYR A 170 -5.47 6.94 -0.81
CA TYR A 170 -5.12 5.54 -0.92
C TYR A 170 -3.72 5.39 -1.52
N PHE A 171 -2.90 4.52 -0.94
CA PHE A 171 -1.59 4.13 -1.46
C PHE A 171 -1.52 2.61 -1.61
N GLY A 172 -1.54 2.13 -2.82
CA GLY A 172 -1.49 0.71 -3.16
C GLY A 172 -1.58 0.50 -4.66
N THR A 173 -1.67 -0.74 -5.11
CA THR A 173 -1.89 -1.05 -6.52
C THR A 173 -3.39 -1.23 -6.81
N SER A 174 -3.81 -0.95 -8.05
CA SER A 174 -5.13 -1.39 -8.51
C SER A 174 -5.20 -2.92 -8.45
N SER A 175 -5.93 -3.44 -7.47
CA SER A 175 -6.04 -4.89 -7.27
C SER A 175 -6.73 -5.57 -8.46
N PHE A 176 -7.74 -4.92 -9.04
CA PHE A 176 -8.42 -5.42 -10.23
C PHE A 176 -7.45 -5.54 -11.43
N ASP A 177 -6.69 -4.49 -11.72
CA ASP A 177 -5.74 -4.50 -12.83
C ASP A 177 -4.58 -5.47 -12.58
N ALA A 178 -4.11 -5.60 -11.33
CA ALA A 178 -3.12 -6.61 -10.96
C ALA A 178 -3.64 -8.04 -11.22
N GLY A 179 -4.93 -8.27 -10.99
CA GLY A 179 -5.60 -9.52 -11.38
C GLY A 179 -5.61 -9.76 -12.88
N ALA A 180 -5.95 -8.73 -13.66
CA ALA A 180 -5.93 -8.80 -15.13
C ALA A 180 -4.51 -9.04 -15.67
N VAL A 181 -3.48 -8.41 -15.07
CA VAL A 181 -2.06 -8.67 -15.40
C VAL A 181 -1.69 -10.13 -15.16
N ALA A 182 -2.04 -10.69 -14.00
CA ALA A 182 -1.78 -12.11 -13.70
C ALA A 182 -2.48 -13.05 -14.70
N ALA A 183 -3.72 -12.73 -15.08
CA ALA A 183 -4.47 -13.48 -16.08
C ALA A 183 -3.76 -13.45 -17.44
N ARG A 184 -3.32 -12.29 -17.89
CA ARG A 184 -2.57 -12.12 -19.15
C ARG A 184 -1.27 -12.92 -19.15
N LEU A 185 -0.50 -12.86 -18.06
CA LEU A 185 0.75 -13.60 -17.92
C LEU A 185 0.57 -15.12 -18.05
N LEU A 186 -0.58 -15.65 -17.63
CA LEU A 186 -0.92 -17.06 -17.85
C LEU A 186 -1.50 -17.28 -19.25
N TYR A 187 -2.49 -16.51 -19.67
CA TYR A 187 -3.20 -16.65 -20.93
C TYR A 187 -2.25 -16.69 -22.13
N ASP A 188 -1.28 -15.79 -22.18
CA ASP A 188 -0.29 -15.69 -23.26
C ASP A 188 0.67 -16.90 -23.32
N ARG A 189 0.64 -17.79 -22.32
CA ARG A 189 1.55 -18.96 -22.17
C ARG A 189 0.86 -20.31 -22.14
N LEU A 190 -0.47 -20.29 -22.15
CA LEU A 190 -1.27 -21.51 -22.07
C LEU A 190 -1.84 -21.87 -23.46
N ASP A 191 -1.90 -23.16 -23.73
CA ASP A 191 -2.63 -23.66 -24.91
C ASP A 191 -4.13 -23.40 -24.78
N PRO A 192 -4.83 -23.15 -25.86
CA PRO A 192 -6.29 -23.01 -25.86
C PRO A 192 -6.97 -24.23 -25.22
N GLY A 193 -7.77 -23.99 -24.20
CA GLY A 193 -8.47 -25.08 -23.47
C GLY A 193 -7.71 -25.67 -22.29
N SER A 194 -6.50 -25.17 -21.99
CA SER A 194 -5.82 -25.49 -20.74
C SER A 194 -6.60 -24.98 -19.54
N ASP A 195 -6.65 -25.77 -18.47
CA ASP A 195 -7.28 -25.39 -17.22
C ASP A 195 -6.30 -24.67 -16.29
N ILE A 196 -6.82 -23.90 -15.35
CA ILE A 196 -6.03 -23.16 -14.35
C ILE A 196 -6.46 -23.56 -12.95
N VAL A 197 -5.50 -23.88 -12.07
CA VAL A 197 -5.76 -24.02 -10.64
C VAL A 197 -5.59 -22.67 -9.91
N VAL A 198 -6.58 -22.31 -9.11
CA VAL A 198 -6.60 -21.14 -8.25
C VAL A 198 -6.41 -21.61 -6.81
N GLY A 199 -5.23 -21.34 -6.23
CA GLY A 199 -4.95 -21.61 -4.82
C GLY A 199 -5.56 -20.53 -3.93
N ARG A 200 -6.42 -20.92 -2.99
CA ARG A 200 -7.00 -20.05 -1.97
C ARG A 200 -6.58 -20.53 -0.59
N ILE A 201 -5.98 -19.65 0.19
CA ILE A 201 -5.73 -19.95 1.59
C ILE A 201 -7.04 -19.83 2.36
N ILE A 202 -7.39 -20.92 3.04
CA ILE A 202 -8.54 -20.97 3.93
C ILE A 202 -8.07 -20.95 5.38
N HIS A 203 -8.67 -20.09 6.18
CA HIS A 203 -8.50 -20.10 7.62
C HIS A 203 -9.88 -20.01 8.27
N ARG A 204 -10.24 -21.01 9.07
CA ARG A 204 -11.56 -21.11 9.74
C ARG A 204 -12.76 -20.86 8.82
N GLY A 205 -12.64 -21.23 7.53
CA GLY A 205 -13.71 -21.09 6.53
C GLY A 205 -13.78 -19.74 5.81
N ASP A 206 -12.92 -18.76 6.13
CA ASP A 206 -12.82 -17.50 5.39
C ASP A 206 -11.81 -17.62 4.24
N ALA A 207 -12.22 -17.23 3.04
CA ALA A 207 -11.47 -17.44 1.79
C ALA A 207 -10.84 -16.16 1.24
N GLY A 208 -10.43 -15.21 2.07
CA GLY A 208 -9.56 -14.15 1.60
C GLY A 208 -9.99 -12.70 1.84
N SER A 209 -9.00 -11.84 1.77
CA SER A 209 -9.12 -10.40 1.94
C SER A 209 -9.85 -9.73 0.78
N ASN A 210 -10.24 -8.46 0.98
CA ASN A 210 -10.80 -7.61 -0.06
C ASN A 210 -9.88 -7.54 -1.30
N GLN A 211 -8.58 -7.45 -1.10
CA GLN A 211 -7.58 -7.43 -2.16
C GLN A 211 -7.61 -8.72 -3.00
N CYS A 212 -7.67 -9.89 -2.36
CA CYS A 212 -7.73 -11.18 -3.07
C CYS A 212 -8.98 -11.30 -3.94
N ARG A 213 -10.14 -10.84 -3.44
CA ARG A 213 -11.40 -10.84 -4.20
C ARG A 213 -11.30 -9.96 -5.43
N SER A 214 -10.82 -8.72 -5.27
CA SER A 214 -10.68 -7.79 -6.40
C SER A 214 -9.67 -8.28 -7.44
N ARG A 215 -8.55 -8.89 -7.01
CA ARG A 215 -7.60 -9.54 -7.95
C ARG A 215 -8.25 -10.69 -8.73
N GLU A 216 -9.01 -11.53 -8.05
CA GLU A 216 -9.71 -12.62 -8.72
C GLU A 216 -10.78 -12.12 -9.71
N GLU A 217 -11.50 -11.06 -9.37
CA GLU A 217 -12.46 -10.42 -10.29
C GLU A 217 -11.76 -9.91 -11.55
N GLY A 218 -10.65 -9.18 -11.41
CA GLY A 218 -9.85 -8.71 -12.54
C GLY A 218 -9.30 -9.85 -13.39
N PHE A 219 -8.81 -10.91 -12.74
CA PHE A 219 -8.31 -12.12 -13.39
C PHE A 219 -9.40 -12.79 -14.23
N ARG A 220 -10.58 -13.00 -13.66
CA ARG A 220 -11.71 -13.62 -14.35
C ARG A 220 -12.25 -12.76 -15.49
N SER A 221 -12.36 -11.45 -15.25
CA SER A 221 -12.80 -10.49 -16.25
C SER A 221 -11.91 -10.51 -17.48
N TYR A 222 -10.58 -10.50 -17.29
CA TYR A 222 -9.63 -10.59 -18.39
C TYR A 222 -9.79 -11.90 -19.17
N LEU A 223 -9.83 -13.04 -18.50
CA LEU A 223 -9.99 -14.34 -19.16
C LEU A 223 -11.30 -14.42 -19.97
N GLN A 224 -12.38 -13.89 -19.42
CA GLN A 224 -13.67 -13.82 -20.10
C GLN A 224 -13.59 -12.95 -21.37
N GLN A 225 -12.98 -11.79 -21.29
CA GLN A 225 -12.80 -10.87 -22.42
C GLN A 225 -11.95 -11.47 -23.55
N GLN A 226 -10.96 -12.31 -23.19
CA GLN A 226 -10.13 -13.02 -24.17
C GLN A 226 -10.76 -14.31 -24.71
N GLY A 227 -11.97 -14.67 -24.27
CA GLY A 227 -12.63 -15.90 -24.71
C GLY A 227 -11.96 -17.18 -24.22
N PHE A 228 -11.37 -17.14 -23.01
CA PHE A 228 -10.75 -18.31 -22.40
C PHE A 228 -11.72 -19.49 -22.32
N ARG A 229 -11.29 -20.65 -22.80
CA ARG A 229 -12.12 -21.85 -22.92
C ARG A 229 -11.89 -22.89 -21.82
N GLY A 230 -10.77 -22.76 -21.09
CA GLY A 230 -10.43 -23.65 -19.98
C GLY A 230 -11.32 -23.40 -18.75
N LYS A 231 -11.15 -24.24 -17.74
CA LYS A 231 -11.85 -24.13 -16.45
C LYS A 231 -10.94 -23.62 -15.37
N LEU A 232 -11.52 -22.92 -14.39
CA LEU A 232 -10.86 -22.56 -13.14
C LEU A 232 -11.21 -23.59 -12.08
N HIS A 233 -10.19 -24.25 -11.54
CA HIS A 233 -10.31 -25.23 -10.46
C HIS A 233 -9.77 -24.62 -9.17
N TYR A 234 -10.53 -24.69 -8.10
CA TYR A 234 -10.19 -24.06 -6.82
C TYR A 234 -9.60 -25.06 -5.85
N ALA A 235 -8.37 -24.80 -5.39
CA ALA A 235 -7.71 -25.55 -4.34
C ALA A 235 -7.79 -24.78 -3.02
N ALA A 236 -8.48 -25.32 -2.04
CA ALA A 236 -8.50 -24.80 -0.68
C ALA A 236 -7.23 -25.25 0.05
N LEU A 237 -6.32 -24.33 0.36
CA LEU A 237 -5.01 -24.61 0.93
C LEU A 237 -4.90 -24.05 2.35
N ARG A 238 -4.02 -24.63 3.16
CA ARG A 238 -3.72 -24.21 4.52
C ARG A 238 -2.26 -23.77 4.64
N LEU A 239 -1.99 -22.78 5.47
CA LEU A 239 -0.62 -22.22 5.62
C LEU A 239 0.37 -23.25 6.18
N ASP A 240 -0.03 -24.00 7.19
CA ASP A 240 0.84 -24.84 8.00
C ASP A 240 0.47 -26.33 7.95
N ASP A 241 -0.21 -26.77 6.87
CA ASP A 241 -0.64 -28.16 6.70
C ASP A 241 -0.24 -28.69 5.32
N GLU A 242 1.04 -28.99 5.19
CA GLU A 242 1.61 -29.47 3.93
C GLU A 242 1.00 -30.82 3.49
N ALA A 243 0.67 -31.70 4.44
CA ALA A 243 0.08 -33.00 4.13
C ALA A 243 -1.32 -32.83 3.52
N TYR A 244 -2.15 -31.99 4.12
CA TYR A 244 -3.46 -31.62 3.60
C TYR A 244 -3.35 -30.98 2.21
N ASN A 245 -2.45 -30.00 2.05
CA ASN A 245 -2.25 -29.32 0.76
C ASN A 245 -1.85 -30.30 -0.34
N ARG A 246 -0.99 -31.26 -0.01
CA ARG A 246 -0.57 -32.31 -0.93
C ARG A 246 -1.73 -33.18 -1.37
N GLU A 247 -2.55 -33.63 -0.44
CA GLU A 247 -3.73 -34.47 -0.73
C GLU A 247 -4.71 -33.71 -1.65
N VAL A 248 -5.05 -32.48 -1.32
CA VAL A 248 -5.95 -31.64 -2.13
C VAL A 248 -5.41 -31.45 -3.55
N LEU A 249 -4.11 -31.14 -3.68
CA LEU A 249 -3.51 -30.88 -4.99
C LEU A 249 -3.29 -32.16 -5.80
N ASP A 250 -2.94 -33.28 -5.17
CA ASP A 250 -2.85 -34.59 -5.84
C ASP A 250 -4.21 -34.99 -6.40
N ASP A 251 -5.29 -34.92 -5.62
CA ASP A 251 -6.64 -35.23 -6.06
C ASP A 251 -7.08 -34.33 -7.23
N LEU A 252 -6.84 -33.05 -7.15
CA LEU A 252 -7.21 -32.06 -8.16
C LEU A 252 -6.46 -32.27 -9.47
N LEU A 253 -5.11 -32.39 -9.43
CA LEU A 253 -4.29 -32.52 -10.63
C LEU A 253 -4.40 -33.90 -11.28
N LEU A 254 -4.73 -34.94 -10.52
CA LEU A 254 -5.02 -36.27 -11.08
C LEU A 254 -6.37 -36.29 -11.83
N LYS A 255 -7.38 -35.64 -11.31
CA LYS A 255 -8.72 -35.54 -11.91
C LYS A 255 -8.76 -34.63 -13.14
N HIS A 256 -7.96 -33.58 -13.15
CA HIS A 256 -7.99 -32.53 -14.17
C HIS A 256 -6.63 -32.39 -14.86
N ARG A 257 -6.36 -33.31 -15.78
CA ARG A 257 -5.08 -33.39 -16.52
C ARG A 257 -4.85 -32.22 -17.47
N ALA A 258 -5.90 -31.45 -17.79
CA ALA A 258 -5.79 -30.23 -18.60
C ALA A 258 -5.22 -29.02 -17.84
N ILE A 259 -4.98 -29.14 -16.52
CA ILE A 259 -4.38 -28.07 -15.73
C ILE A 259 -2.94 -27.84 -16.16
N ALA A 260 -2.70 -26.69 -16.78
CA ALA A 260 -1.37 -26.21 -17.20
C ALA A 260 -1.05 -24.80 -16.63
N GLY A 261 -2.02 -24.14 -15.96
CA GLY A 261 -1.86 -22.88 -15.28
C GLY A 261 -2.13 -22.98 -13.78
N ALA A 262 -1.49 -22.11 -12.99
CA ALA A 262 -1.70 -21.99 -11.55
C ALA A 262 -1.59 -20.52 -11.12
N VAL A 263 -2.41 -20.10 -10.15
CA VAL A 263 -2.36 -18.73 -9.59
C VAL A 263 -2.75 -18.75 -8.11
N THR A 264 -2.14 -17.83 -7.34
CA THR A 264 -2.64 -17.42 -6.01
C THR A 264 -2.77 -15.91 -6.01
N PHE A 265 -3.75 -15.35 -5.31
CA PHE A 265 -3.99 -13.89 -5.27
C PHE A 265 -3.41 -13.19 -4.05
N ASN A 266 -2.56 -13.88 -3.31
CA ASN A 266 -1.82 -13.37 -2.15
C ASN A 266 -0.34 -13.81 -2.22
N SER A 267 0.44 -13.45 -1.20
CA SER A 267 1.87 -13.76 -1.11
C SER A 267 2.23 -15.23 -0.86
N THR A 268 1.26 -16.18 -0.96
CA THR A 268 1.48 -17.59 -0.57
C THR A 268 1.72 -18.54 -1.75
N CYS A 269 2.10 -18.04 -2.93
CA CYS A 269 2.31 -18.90 -4.11
C CYS A 269 3.40 -19.97 -3.88
N TYR A 270 4.30 -19.77 -2.91
CA TYR A 270 5.30 -20.74 -2.52
C TYR A 270 4.70 -22.12 -2.12
N ILE A 271 3.44 -22.16 -1.66
CA ILE A 271 2.75 -23.43 -1.32
C ILE A 271 2.52 -24.24 -2.60
N LEU A 272 1.92 -23.61 -3.63
CA LEU A 272 1.75 -24.25 -4.93
C LEU A 272 3.11 -24.57 -5.58
N ALA A 273 4.06 -23.63 -5.51
CA ALA A 273 5.40 -23.82 -6.06
C ALA A 273 6.12 -25.01 -5.43
N GLY A 274 6.09 -25.14 -4.11
CA GLY A 274 6.68 -26.28 -3.40
C GLY A 274 6.07 -27.63 -3.81
N TYR A 275 4.75 -27.66 -3.97
CA TYR A 275 4.07 -28.85 -4.48
C TYR A 275 4.49 -29.18 -5.92
N LEU A 276 4.47 -28.22 -6.84
CA LEU A 276 4.85 -28.39 -8.23
C LEU A 276 6.31 -28.87 -8.37
N ALA A 277 7.22 -28.28 -7.59
CA ALA A 277 8.62 -28.69 -7.54
C ALA A 277 8.78 -30.16 -7.07
N ALA A 278 8.11 -30.52 -5.96
CA ALA A 278 8.15 -31.87 -5.41
C ALA A 278 7.61 -32.93 -6.38
N ARG A 279 6.60 -32.56 -7.19
CA ARG A 279 6.00 -33.43 -8.21
C ARG A 279 6.65 -33.32 -9.59
N ARG A 280 7.69 -32.47 -9.74
CA ARG A 280 8.38 -32.17 -11.01
C ARG A 280 7.41 -31.76 -12.13
N ARG A 281 6.35 -30.99 -11.77
CA ARG A 281 5.34 -30.48 -12.69
C ARG A 281 5.83 -29.19 -13.37
N THR A 282 6.81 -29.34 -14.26
CA THR A 282 7.38 -28.23 -15.05
C THR A 282 6.47 -27.77 -16.20
N ASP A 283 5.42 -28.49 -16.46
CA ASP A 283 4.35 -28.23 -17.43
C ASP A 283 3.33 -27.19 -16.93
N VAL A 284 3.25 -26.93 -15.61
CA VAL A 284 2.32 -25.98 -15.03
C VAL A 284 2.97 -24.61 -14.85
N ARG A 285 2.40 -23.58 -15.47
CA ARG A 285 2.85 -22.19 -15.35
C ARG A 285 2.23 -21.54 -14.12
N LEU A 286 3.04 -21.09 -13.16
CA LEU A 286 2.57 -20.51 -11.91
C LEU A 286 2.85 -19.00 -11.89
N VAL A 287 1.79 -18.20 -11.70
CA VAL A 287 1.88 -16.77 -11.40
C VAL A 287 1.47 -16.54 -9.95
N GLY A 288 2.29 -15.77 -9.23
CA GLY A 288 2.03 -15.41 -7.84
C GLY A 288 2.16 -13.92 -7.59
N TYR A 289 2.02 -13.53 -6.34
CA TYR A 289 2.14 -12.15 -5.90
C TYR A 289 3.23 -12.02 -4.85
N ASP A 290 3.79 -10.82 -4.79
CA ASP A 290 4.73 -10.32 -3.79
C ASP A 290 6.10 -11.03 -3.77
N VAL A 291 7.12 -10.22 -3.56
CA VAL A 291 8.52 -10.66 -3.53
C VAL A 291 8.92 -11.00 -2.09
N ILE A 292 8.18 -11.89 -1.46
CA ILE A 292 8.63 -12.46 -0.20
C ILE A 292 9.77 -13.46 -0.46
N ARG A 293 10.60 -13.71 0.55
CA ARG A 293 11.78 -14.56 0.41
C ARG A 293 11.50 -15.91 -0.25
N ARG A 294 10.43 -16.60 0.18
CA ARG A 294 10.06 -17.93 -0.37
C ARG A 294 9.64 -17.84 -1.83
N ASN A 295 8.86 -16.83 -2.21
CA ASN A 295 8.40 -16.66 -3.59
C ASN A 295 9.57 -16.30 -4.53
N GLY A 296 10.48 -15.42 -4.07
CA GLY A 296 11.68 -15.05 -4.82
C GLY A 296 12.57 -16.24 -5.10
N GLN A 297 12.81 -17.11 -4.12
CA GLN A 297 13.56 -18.35 -4.31
C GLN A 297 12.91 -19.26 -5.38
N MET A 298 11.60 -19.46 -5.32
CA MET A 298 10.87 -20.28 -6.30
C MET A 298 10.88 -19.67 -7.71
N LEU A 299 10.94 -18.35 -7.82
CA LEU A 299 11.12 -17.66 -9.10
C LEU A 299 12.54 -17.87 -9.66
N ASP A 300 13.58 -17.73 -8.83
CA ASP A 300 14.98 -17.96 -9.22
C ASP A 300 15.22 -19.42 -9.64
N GLU A 301 14.56 -20.37 -8.99
CA GLU A 301 14.57 -21.79 -9.34
C GLU A 301 13.77 -22.11 -10.61
N GLY A 302 12.96 -21.16 -11.12
CA GLY A 302 12.15 -21.32 -12.33
C GLY A 302 10.86 -22.10 -12.11
N VAL A 303 10.45 -22.37 -10.87
CA VAL A 303 9.18 -23.02 -10.54
C VAL A 303 8.01 -22.02 -10.66
N VAL A 304 8.21 -20.79 -10.19
CA VAL A 304 7.29 -19.68 -10.42
C VAL A 304 7.65 -19.03 -11.75
N THR A 305 6.64 -18.80 -12.60
CA THR A 305 6.82 -18.20 -13.92
C THR A 305 6.97 -16.69 -13.84
N ALA A 306 6.18 -16.05 -12.98
CA ALA A 306 6.22 -14.61 -12.76
C ALA A 306 5.63 -14.26 -11.38
N LEU A 307 6.11 -13.15 -10.81
CA LEU A 307 5.53 -12.51 -9.63
C LEU A 307 5.01 -11.12 -10.00
N VAL A 308 3.83 -10.81 -9.48
CA VAL A 308 3.24 -9.47 -9.54
C VAL A 308 3.54 -8.77 -8.22
N ALA A 309 4.30 -7.68 -8.25
CA ALA A 309 4.77 -6.98 -7.05
C ALA A 309 4.13 -5.58 -6.94
N GLN A 310 4.03 -5.07 -5.71
CA GLN A 310 3.23 -3.88 -5.39
C GLN A 310 3.93 -2.86 -4.48
N ARG A 311 5.22 -3.00 -4.20
CA ARG A 311 6.06 -2.05 -3.46
C ARG A 311 5.53 -1.68 -2.07
N PRO A 312 5.41 -2.62 -1.13
CA PRO A 312 4.84 -2.39 0.20
C PRO A 312 5.60 -1.33 1.02
N GLU A 313 6.93 -1.25 0.92
CA GLU A 313 7.72 -0.21 1.59
C GLU A 313 7.28 1.20 1.17
N ALA A 314 7.07 1.42 -0.12
CA ALA A 314 6.61 2.71 -0.64
C ALA A 314 5.19 3.05 -0.15
N GLN A 315 4.30 2.07 -0.06
CA GLN A 315 2.94 2.27 0.47
C GLN A 315 2.98 2.74 1.93
N GLY A 316 3.75 2.05 2.78
CA GLY A 316 3.90 2.39 4.19
C GLY A 316 4.48 3.79 4.39
N TYR A 317 5.56 4.09 3.68
CA TYR A 317 6.22 5.39 3.75
C TYR A 317 5.29 6.52 3.31
N ARG A 318 4.69 6.43 2.12
CA ARG A 318 3.83 7.48 1.56
C ARG A 318 2.56 7.69 2.35
N GLY A 319 1.97 6.61 2.89
CA GLY A 319 0.78 6.71 3.75
C GLY A 319 1.02 7.55 4.99
N VAL A 320 2.15 7.35 5.67
CA VAL A 320 2.54 8.16 6.84
C VAL A 320 2.84 9.60 6.44
N MET A 321 3.64 9.80 5.38
CA MET A 321 4.05 11.16 4.97
C MET A 321 2.87 12.02 4.52
N ALA A 322 1.89 11.44 3.83
CA ALA A 322 0.67 12.16 3.44
C ALA A 322 -0.12 12.68 4.65
N LEU A 323 -0.20 11.91 5.74
CA LEU A 323 -0.82 12.37 6.98
C LEU A 323 0.02 13.43 7.69
N CYS A 324 1.36 13.31 7.70
CA CYS A 324 2.24 14.34 8.25
C CYS A 324 2.04 15.68 7.53
N GLU A 325 2.05 15.67 6.20
CA GLU A 325 1.84 16.86 5.38
C GLU A 325 0.46 17.47 5.58
N TRP A 326 -0.57 16.64 5.66
CA TRP A 326 -1.92 17.12 5.94
C TRP A 326 -2.08 17.74 7.32
N LEU A 327 -1.59 17.08 8.36
CA LEU A 327 -1.77 17.55 9.74
C LEU A 327 -0.96 18.82 10.05
N VAL A 328 0.22 18.95 9.45
CA VAL A 328 1.15 20.05 9.74
C VAL A 328 1.03 21.17 8.72
N GLU A 329 0.87 20.83 7.46
CA GLU A 329 0.89 21.79 6.34
C GLU A 329 -0.51 22.06 5.78
N GLY A 330 -1.51 21.25 6.09
CA GLY A 330 -2.83 21.32 5.47
C GLY A 330 -2.80 20.91 3.99
N ARG A 331 -1.71 20.28 3.55
CA ARG A 331 -1.51 19.89 2.15
C ARG A 331 -2.14 18.53 1.89
N ARG A 332 -3.10 18.49 0.98
CA ARG A 332 -3.68 17.25 0.49
C ARG A 332 -2.77 16.62 -0.56
N PRO A 333 -2.74 15.27 -0.66
CA PRO A 333 -2.20 14.60 -1.84
C PRO A 333 -2.89 15.10 -3.12
N ASP A 334 -2.13 15.17 -4.22
CA ASP A 334 -2.63 15.65 -5.52
C ASP A 334 -3.83 14.84 -6.02
N THR A 335 -3.86 13.55 -5.68
CA THR A 335 -4.96 12.64 -5.99
C THR A 335 -5.36 11.86 -4.75
N ALA A 336 -6.65 11.53 -4.62
CA ALA A 336 -7.12 10.63 -3.57
C ALA A 336 -6.70 9.18 -3.81
N GLU A 337 -6.47 8.78 -5.07
CA GLU A 337 -5.99 7.47 -5.46
C GLU A 337 -4.55 7.56 -5.98
N ASN A 338 -3.60 7.08 -5.18
CA ASN A 338 -2.18 7.03 -5.55
C ASN A 338 -1.79 5.58 -5.87
N ASN A 339 -2.13 5.17 -7.10
CA ASN A 339 -1.83 3.83 -7.56
C ASN A 339 -0.32 3.65 -7.73
N MET A 340 0.24 2.68 -7.00
CA MET A 340 1.61 2.24 -7.17
C MET A 340 1.76 1.46 -8.48
N PRO A 341 2.93 1.49 -9.11
CA PRO A 341 3.20 0.63 -10.24
C PRO A 341 2.96 -0.85 -9.93
N ILE A 342 2.42 -1.56 -10.89
CA ILE A 342 2.34 -3.02 -10.87
C ILE A 342 3.61 -3.55 -11.53
N ASP A 343 4.56 -4.03 -10.72
CA ASP A 343 5.83 -4.57 -11.25
C ASP A 343 5.65 -6.05 -11.62
N ILE A 344 6.05 -6.40 -12.85
CA ILE A 344 6.08 -7.78 -13.32
C ILE A 344 7.52 -8.30 -13.21
N LEU A 345 7.70 -9.31 -12.37
CA LEU A 345 9.01 -9.87 -12.10
C LEU A 345 9.14 -11.28 -12.66
N LEU A 346 10.21 -11.44 -13.37
CA LEU A 346 10.69 -12.70 -13.95
C LEU A 346 12.04 -13.04 -13.32
N LYS A 347 12.51 -14.27 -13.50
CA LYS A 347 13.84 -14.71 -13.07
C LYS A 347 14.95 -13.74 -13.50
N GLU A 348 14.82 -13.18 -14.70
CA GLU A 348 15.83 -12.32 -15.33
C GLU A 348 15.92 -10.93 -14.70
N ASN A 349 14.82 -10.41 -14.11
CA ASN A 349 14.76 -9.04 -13.59
C ASN A 349 14.55 -8.91 -12.08
N ILE A 350 14.22 -9.99 -11.36
CA ILE A 350 13.94 -9.91 -9.91
C ILE A 350 15.12 -9.32 -9.12
N ARG A 351 16.37 -9.59 -9.52
CA ARG A 351 17.57 -9.05 -8.87
C ARG A 351 17.68 -7.53 -8.92
N TYR A 352 16.95 -6.87 -9.83
CA TYR A 352 16.91 -5.41 -9.96
C TYR A 352 15.71 -4.78 -9.26
N TYR A 353 14.82 -5.61 -8.74
CA TYR A 353 13.63 -5.12 -8.05
C TYR A 353 14.02 -4.40 -6.76
N LYS A 354 13.54 -3.17 -6.64
CA LYS A 354 13.60 -2.39 -5.43
C LYS A 354 12.18 -2.02 -5.06
N ASN A 355 11.74 -2.52 -3.93
CA ASN A 355 10.40 -2.26 -3.47
C ASN A 355 10.24 -0.84 -2.90
N ASN A 356 11.34 -0.22 -2.48
CA ASN A 356 11.38 1.16 -2.10
C ASN A 356 11.29 2.06 -3.33
N LEU A 357 10.39 3.01 -3.31
CA LEU A 357 10.37 4.11 -4.26
C LEU A 357 11.02 5.32 -3.65
N ILE A 358 11.92 5.84 -4.38
CA ILE A 358 12.48 7.16 -4.17
C ILE A 358 11.60 8.19 -4.87
#